data_5997d5fd41b9815fb145b9b13a3ad9e9
#
_entry.id   5997d5fd41b9815fb145b9b13a3ad9e9
#
_cell.length_a   1.000
_cell.length_b   1.000
_cell.length_c   1.000
_cell.angle_alpha   90.00
_cell.angle_beta   90.00
_cell.angle_gamma   90.00
#
_symmetry.space_group_name_H-M   'P 1'
#
loop_
_entity.id
_entity.type
_entity.pdbx_description
1 polymer ?
#
loop_
_entity_poly.entity_id
_entity_poly.type
_entity_poly.pdbx_seq_one_letter_code
_entity_poly.pdbx_strand_id
1 'polypeptide(L)'
;MNFFANAKENFVTESIDGLRRASGDPSIATLDGYPHIKVVCRTDLPSSKVAIISGGGSGHEPSHAGFVGKGMLTAAVCGEIFASPSFDAVLAAILTVTGKAGCLLIVPNYTGDRLNFGLAAERARALGKKVEMVVVSDDIAIPGIAQPRGVAGVLFVHKIAGYLAEKGANLATVAAAARSVAAKSVTLGISLSSCTLPGAGREDRVPPGQAELGLGIHGEPGVEMIDFSGAKAAADILCDRLFERVGKASGYALLLNNLGSTMLLEMGVLANEFLSSANGRKIKLIIGPSLMVTSLDMHGFSASLLPLTRDYITALTAPVAPRAWPSPRTPARLKRLKLPKEVKSTASKPSRNDAAAAFIAKSCDLLMALETELNALDAKVGDGDTGSTIATGARSLKSHLSKLPLADNPSLLASISDLLGKSMGGSSGVLLAIMFAAAGQALKAGVSLPAALQAGLERMKEIGGAKTGDRTMIDALEPALAALAGGKSLSAAAALARQGADATAYMTRAGAGRSTYVSSANLKGVPDPGALAVARLLEGLA
;
A
#
# COMPACT_ATOMS: atom_id res chain seq x y z
N MET A 1 -12.90 -17.51 -0.84
CA MET A 1 -12.24 -16.40 -1.56
C MET A 1 -11.74 -16.91 -2.89
N ASN A 2 -11.79 -16.11 -3.96
CA ASN A 2 -11.29 -16.51 -5.27
C ASN A 2 -9.83 -16.09 -5.41
N PHE A 3 -9.00 -16.99 -5.94
CA PHE A 3 -7.60 -16.73 -6.27
C PHE A 3 -7.42 -16.78 -7.79
N PHE A 4 -6.46 -16.04 -8.32
CA PHE A 4 -6.02 -16.18 -9.70
C PHE A 4 -5.17 -17.45 -9.83
N ALA A 5 -5.80 -18.60 -9.74
CA ALA A 5 -5.21 -19.92 -9.85
C ALA A 5 -6.07 -20.77 -10.79
N ASN A 6 -5.45 -21.67 -11.56
CA ASN A 6 -6.18 -22.62 -12.42
C ASN A 6 -6.65 -23.81 -11.60
N ALA A 7 -5.71 -24.56 -11.00
CA ALA A 7 -5.98 -25.67 -10.13
C ALA A 7 -5.07 -25.60 -8.89
N LYS A 8 -5.57 -26.02 -7.73
CA LYS A 8 -4.81 -25.94 -6.47
C LYS A 8 -3.49 -26.72 -6.56
N GLU A 9 -3.51 -27.87 -7.19
CA GLU A 9 -2.37 -28.80 -7.35
C GLU A 9 -1.26 -28.19 -8.21
N ASN A 10 -1.60 -27.29 -9.15
CA ASN A 10 -0.66 -26.68 -10.06
C ASN A 10 -0.20 -25.29 -9.64
N PHE A 11 -0.79 -24.73 -8.58
CA PHE A 11 -0.60 -23.32 -8.23
C PHE A 11 0.87 -22.95 -8.03
N VAL A 12 1.60 -23.76 -7.26
CA VAL A 12 3.04 -23.53 -7.02
C VAL A 12 3.85 -23.68 -8.30
N THR A 13 3.58 -24.73 -9.09
CA THR A 13 4.30 -25.03 -10.33
C THR A 13 4.13 -23.94 -11.37
N GLU A 14 2.88 -23.51 -11.59
CA GLU A 14 2.55 -22.44 -12.53
C GLU A 14 3.12 -21.09 -12.08
N SER A 15 3.13 -20.84 -10.76
CA SER A 15 3.76 -19.63 -10.19
C SER A 15 5.27 -19.60 -10.44
N ILE A 16 5.97 -20.72 -10.24
CA ILE A 16 7.42 -20.83 -10.52
C ILE A 16 7.68 -20.63 -12.01
N ASP A 17 6.88 -21.21 -12.89
CA ASP A 17 7.01 -21.02 -14.34
C ASP A 17 6.78 -19.57 -14.75
N GLY A 18 5.77 -18.92 -14.17
CA GLY A 18 5.49 -17.50 -14.36
C GLY A 18 6.67 -16.62 -13.92
N LEU A 19 7.22 -16.87 -12.73
CA LEU A 19 8.40 -16.18 -12.20
C LEU A 19 9.60 -16.32 -13.14
N ARG A 20 9.90 -17.53 -13.62
CA ARG A 20 11.00 -17.79 -14.55
C ARG A 20 10.84 -17.03 -15.86
N ARG A 21 9.67 -17.14 -16.48
CA ARG A 21 9.38 -16.44 -17.74
C ARG A 21 9.47 -14.94 -17.59
N ALA A 22 8.94 -14.39 -16.49
CA ALA A 22 8.96 -12.96 -16.22
C ALA A 22 10.36 -12.42 -15.83
N SER A 23 11.26 -13.27 -15.32
CA SER A 23 12.62 -12.85 -14.97
C SER A 23 13.44 -12.44 -16.20
N GLY A 24 13.21 -13.09 -17.34
CA GLY A 24 13.99 -12.90 -18.55
C GLY A 24 15.47 -13.29 -18.40
N ASP A 25 15.86 -13.96 -17.31
CA ASP A 25 17.23 -14.36 -17.04
C ASP A 25 17.49 -15.78 -17.58
N PRO A 26 18.30 -15.93 -18.65
CA PRO A 26 18.60 -17.23 -19.24
C PRO A 26 19.46 -18.13 -18.35
N SER A 27 20.08 -17.58 -17.30
CA SER A 27 20.89 -18.35 -16.36
C SER A 27 20.05 -19.06 -15.29
N ILE A 28 18.72 -18.86 -15.24
CA ILE A 28 17.83 -19.50 -14.29
C ILE A 28 17.09 -20.66 -14.95
N ALA A 29 17.15 -21.83 -14.33
CA ALA A 29 16.52 -23.06 -14.78
C ALA A 29 15.75 -23.76 -13.65
N THR A 30 14.91 -24.75 -14.01
CA THR A 30 14.35 -25.75 -13.11
C THR A 30 14.95 -27.12 -13.41
N LEU A 31 14.93 -28.03 -12.43
CA LEU A 31 15.40 -29.39 -12.66
C LEU A 31 14.45 -30.20 -13.57
N ASP A 32 15.00 -31.20 -14.21
CA ASP A 32 14.26 -32.10 -15.12
C ASP A 32 13.13 -32.89 -14.42
N GLY A 33 13.26 -33.16 -13.11
CA GLY A 33 12.22 -33.77 -12.28
C GLY A 33 11.04 -32.87 -11.93
N TYR A 34 10.98 -31.65 -12.46
CA TYR A 34 9.86 -30.74 -12.34
C TYR A 34 8.60 -31.29 -13.05
N PRO A 35 7.37 -31.21 -12.49
CA PRO A 35 7.00 -30.44 -11.31
C PRO A 35 7.13 -31.16 -9.95
N HIS A 36 7.47 -32.43 -9.90
CA HIS A 36 7.55 -33.19 -8.64
C HIS A 36 8.70 -32.69 -7.76
N ILE A 37 9.84 -32.33 -8.38
CA ILE A 37 10.97 -31.69 -7.73
C ILE A 37 10.97 -30.21 -8.10
N LYS A 38 10.48 -29.35 -7.22
CA LYS A 38 10.34 -27.91 -7.47
C LYS A 38 11.63 -27.17 -7.07
N VAL A 39 12.64 -27.23 -7.93
CA VAL A 39 13.93 -26.57 -7.71
C VAL A 39 14.16 -25.53 -8.78
N VAL A 40 14.37 -24.28 -8.36
CA VAL A 40 14.85 -23.19 -9.20
C VAL A 40 16.34 -23.01 -8.94
N CYS A 41 17.18 -23.00 -10.00
CA CYS A 41 18.62 -22.90 -9.83
C CYS A 41 19.31 -22.11 -10.95
N ARG A 42 20.51 -21.63 -10.65
CA ARG A 42 21.43 -21.01 -11.61
C ARG A 42 22.17 -22.08 -12.40
N THR A 43 22.40 -21.81 -13.67
CA THR A 43 23.20 -22.64 -14.58
C THR A 43 24.62 -22.10 -14.79
N ASP A 44 24.91 -20.88 -14.34
CA ASP A 44 26.14 -20.12 -14.60
C ASP A 44 27.17 -20.17 -13.45
N LEU A 45 26.93 -20.98 -12.39
CA LEU A 45 27.84 -21.04 -11.24
C LEU A 45 29.09 -21.88 -11.56
N PRO A 46 30.32 -21.31 -11.50
CA PRO A 46 31.55 -22.08 -11.62
C PRO A 46 31.71 -23.10 -10.49
N SER A 47 32.20 -24.31 -10.80
CA SER A 47 32.42 -25.38 -9.81
C SER A 47 33.41 -25.01 -8.69
N SER A 48 34.23 -23.97 -8.89
CA SER A 48 35.16 -23.41 -7.92
C SER A 48 34.53 -22.46 -6.90
N LYS A 49 33.25 -22.09 -7.08
CA LYS A 49 32.51 -21.25 -6.13
C LYS A 49 31.57 -22.08 -5.27
N VAL A 50 31.38 -21.62 -4.03
CA VAL A 50 30.43 -22.21 -3.08
C VAL A 50 29.01 -21.99 -3.58
N ALA A 51 28.20 -23.06 -3.66
CA ALA A 51 26.79 -22.95 -3.94
C ALA A 51 26.01 -22.57 -2.68
N ILE A 52 25.10 -21.61 -2.79
CA ILE A 52 24.20 -21.20 -1.69
C ILE A 52 22.81 -21.73 -2.00
N ILE A 53 22.31 -22.62 -1.15
CA ILE A 53 21.02 -23.30 -1.32
C ILE A 53 20.13 -22.96 -0.14
N SER A 54 18.88 -22.60 -0.41
CA SER A 54 17.85 -22.42 0.59
C SER A 54 16.53 -22.97 0.08
N GLY A 55 15.47 -22.87 0.86
CA GLY A 55 14.14 -23.30 0.45
C GLY A 55 13.22 -23.36 1.66
N GLY A 56 12.01 -23.85 1.40
CA GLY A 56 10.93 -23.97 2.35
C GLY A 56 9.60 -24.13 1.63
N GLY A 57 8.50 -24.00 2.35
CA GLY A 57 7.17 -23.96 1.77
C GLY A 57 6.98 -22.79 0.81
N SER A 58 6.08 -22.95 -0.16
CA SER A 58 5.57 -21.84 -0.98
C SER A 58 4.49 -21.07 -0.22
N GLY A 59 4.07 -19.91 -0.72
CA GLY A 59 3.17 -18.97 -0.02
C GLY A 59 3.92 -17.82 0.65
N HIS A 60 5.24 -17.77 0.46
CA HIS A 60 6.13 -16.75 1.00
C HIS A 60 6.79 -15.90 -0.09
N GLU A 61 6.28 -15.98 -1.31
CA GLU A 61 6.89 -15.32 -2.48
C GLU A 61 7.17 -13.83 -2.24
N PRO A 62 8.33 -13.37 -2.72
CA PRO A 62 9.33 -14.00 -3.59
C PRO A 62 10.28 -14.99 -2.91
N SER A 63 10.21 -15.22 -1.59
CA SER A 63 11.02 -16.24 -0.91
C SER A 63 10.62 -17.66 -1.32
N HIS A 64 11.57 -18.56 -1.67
CA HIS A 64 12.99 -18.27 -1.80
C HIS A 64 13.40 -18.18 -3.28
N ALA A 65 12.56 -18.64 -4.23
CA ALA A 65 12.85 -18.74 -5.66
C ALA A 65 13.20 -17.39 -6.30
N GLY A 66 12.53 -16.30 -5.89
CA GLY A 66 12.79 -14.96 -6.39
C GLY A 66 14.15 -14.37 -5.99
N PHE A 67 14.88 -15.03 -5.09
CA PHE A 67 16.23 -14.65 -4.67
C PHE A 67 17.34 -15.51 -5.31
N VAL A 68 16.98 -16.40 -6.24
CA VAL A 68 17.95 -17.17 -7.02
C VAL A 68 18.59 -16.27 -8.08
N GLY A 69 19.92 -16.15 -8.02
CA GLY A 69 20.69 -15.36 -8.97
C GLY A 69 22.04 -14.92 -8.40
N LYS A 70 22.87 -14.32 -9.25
CA LYS A 70 24.21 -13.87 -8.88
C LYS A 70 24.19 -12.92 -7.68
N GLY A 71 25.02 -13.23 -6.68
CA GLY A 71 25.14 -12.42 -5.46
C GLY A 71 24.17 -12.77 -4.33
N MET A 72 23.26 -13.75 -4.55
CA MET A 72 22.36 -14.32 -3.55
C MET A 72 22.32 -15.85 -3.65
N LEU A 73 21.15 -16.48 -3.84
CA LEU A 73 21.03 -17.93 -3.89
C LEU A 73 21.52 -18.52 -5.23
N THR A 74 22.10 -19.71 -5.13
CA THR A 74 22.40 -20.57 -6.28
C THR A 74 21.20 -21.43 -6.63
N ALA A 75 20.49 -21.95 -5.61
CA ALA A 75 19.26 -22.70 -5.81
C ALA A 75 18.28 -22.46 -4.68
N ALA A 76 17.00 -22.55 -5.00
CA ALA A 76 15.89 -22.58 -4.07
C ALA A 76 15.06 -23.84 -4.28
N VAL A 77 14.78 -24.55 -3.19
CA VAL A 77 13.93 -25.76 -3.19
C VAL A 77 12.57 -25.36 -2.64
N CYS A 78 11.53 -25.45 -3.48
CA CYS A 78 10.17 -25.00 -3.15
C CYS A 78 9.31 -26.20 -2.77
N GLY A 79 8.67 -26.12 -1.60
CA GLY A 79 7.64 -27.05 -1.17
C GLY A 79 6.25 -26.67 -1.69
N GLU A 80 5.23 -27.40 -1.25
CA GLU A 80 3.84 -26.97 -1.42
C GLU A 80 3.52 -25.78 -0.51
N ILE A 81 2.31 -25.22 -0.64
CA ILE A 81 1.92 -24.05 0.18
C ILE A 81 2.04 -24.42 1.65
N PHE A 82 2.90 -23.69 2.37
CA PHE A 82 3.23 -23.83 3.79
C PHE A 82 3.76 -25.22 4.19
N ALA A 83 4.22 -26.03 3.24
CA ALA A 83 4.79 -27.33 3.50
C ALA A 83 6.25 -27.40 3.03
N SER A 84 7.11 -27.96 3.88
CA SER A 84 8.53 -28.15 3.57
C SER A 84 8.74 -29.03 2.34
N PRO A 85 9.74 -28.74 1.49
CA PRO A 85 10.09 -29.59 0.36
C PRO A 85 10.59 -30.96 0.85
N SER A 86 10.44 -32.00 0.04
CA SER A 86 10.94 -33.34 0.35
C SER A 86 12.48 -33.36 0.37
N PHE A 87 13.04 -34.31 1.12
CA PHE A 87 14.50 -34.50 1.16
C PHE A 87 15.08 -34.84 -0.23
N ASP A 88 14.32 -35.52 -1.09
CA ASP A 88 14.73 -35.85 -2.45
C ASP A 88 14.92 -34.60 -3.31
N ALA A 89 14.00 -33.63 -3.18
CA ALA A 89 14.11 -32.36 -3.89
C ALA A 89 15.34 -31.57 -3.41
N VAL A 90 15.60 -31.54 -2.10
CA VAL A 90 16.78 -30.90 -1.52
C VAL A 90 18.06 -31.61 -1.98
N LEU A 91 18.10 -32.95 -1.94
CA LEU A 91 19.24 -33.73 -2.40
C LEU A 91 19.52 -33.49 -3.90
N ALA A 92 18.46 -33.48 -4.72
CA ALA A 92 18.58 -33.17 -6.16
C ALA A 92 19.21 -31.79 -6.37
N ALA A 93 18.76 -30.77 -5.63
CA ALA A 93 19.36 -29.45 -5.69
C ALA A 93 20.85 -29.45 -5.33
N ILE A 94 21.20 -30.10 -4.18
CA ILE A 94 22.61 -30.21 -3.74
C ILE A 94 23.46 -30.86 -4.82
N LEU A 95 23.03 -32.00 -5.34
CA LEU A 95 23.81 -32.76 -6.33
C LEU A 95 23.98 -32.00 -7.65
N THR A 96 22.97 -31.22 -8.05
CA THR A 96 22.98 -30.47 -9.29
C THR A 96 23.93 -29.26 -9.24
N VAL A 97 23.87 -28.45 -8.17
CA VAL A 97 24.61 -27.16 -8.16
C VAL A 97 25.92 -27.21 -7.39
N THR A 98 26.23 -28.29 -6.64
CA THR A 98 27.42 -28.37 -5.80
C THR A 98 28.64 -28.82 -6.58
N GLY A 99 29.55 -27.90 -6.85
CA GLY A 99 30.86 -28.15 -7.44
C GLY A 99 31.94 -28.54 -6.41
N LYS A 100 33.22 -28.40 -6.78
CA LYS A 100 34.40 -28.74 -5.94
C LYS A 100 34.47 -27.89 -4.67
N ALA A 101 33.99 -26.67 -4.70
CA ALA A 101 33.98 -25.75 -3.57
C ALA A 101 33.00 -26.15 -2.45
N GLY A 102 32.02 -27.00 -2.75
CA GLY A 102 30.96 -27.39 -1.82
C GLY A 102 29.75 -26.46 -1.84
N CYS A 103 28.82 -26.68 -0.92
CA CYS A 103 27.63 -25.84 -0.77
C CYS A 103 27.33 -25.50 0.69
N LEU A 104 26.63 -24.39 0.89
CA LEU A 104 26.03 -23.97 2.15
C LEU A 104 24.50 -24.06 2.01
N LEU A 105 23.88 -24.82 2.92
CA LEU A 105 22.43 -24.84 3.11
C LEU A 105 22.05 -23.78 4.15
N ILE A 106 21.15 -22.86 3.80
CA ILE A 106 20.58 -21.86 4.71
C ILE A 106 19.13 -22.23 4.93
N VAL A 107 18.77 -22.62 6.16
CA VAL A 107 17.49 -23.25 6.48
C VAL A 107 16.76 -22.41 7.53
N PRO A 108 15.55 -21.88 7.22
CA PRO A 108 14.67 -21.31 8.24
C PRO A 108 14.34 -22.36 9.31
N ASN A 109 14.27 -21.95 10.58
CA ASN A 109 14.15 -22.86 11.71
C ASN A 109 12.71 -23.40 11.88
N TYR A 110 12.28 -24.24 10.93
CA TYR A 110 11.07 -25.04 11.03
C TYR A 110 11.45 -26.52 11.07
N THR A 111 10.68 -27.32 11.82
CA THR A 111 11.00 -28.74 12.04
C THR A 111 11.07 -29.52 10.73
N GLY A 112 10.08 -29.34 9.84
CA GLY A 112 10.06 -29.99 8.54
C GLY A 112 11.27 -29.66 7.69
N ASP A 113 11.64 -28.37 7.61
CA ASP A 113 12.80 -27.92 6.82
C ASP A 113 14.09 -28.47 7.39
N ARG A 114 14.30 -28.39 8.72
CA ARG A 114 15.50 -28.92 9.35
C ARG A 114 15.69 -30.41 9.10
N LEU A 115 14.61 -31.21 9.18
CA LEU A 115 14.68 -32.65 8.96
C LEU A 115 14.97 -32.99 7.51
N ASN A 116 14.25 -32.38 6.56
CA ASN A 116 14.43 -32.66 5.13
C ASN A 116 15.80 -32.20 4.62
N PHE A 117 16.21 -30.97 4.96
CA PHE A 117 17.53 -30.43 4.58
C PHE A 117 18.67 -31.17 5.30
N GLY A 118 18.49 -31.55 6.57
CA GLY A 118 19.46 -32.33 7.35
C GLY A 118 19.72 -33.69 6.73
N LEU A 119 18.65 -34.47 6.45
CA LEU A 119 18.76 -35.79 5.81
C LEU A 119 19.40 -35.69 4.41
N ALA A 120 19.02 -34.70 3.62
CA ALA A 120 19.62 -34.47 2.31
C ALA A 120 21.11 -34.13 2.41
N ALA A 121 21.50 -33.32 3.40
CA ALA A 121 22.90 -32.99 3.67
C ALA A 121 23.74 -34.23 4.02
N GLU A 122 23.22 -35.12 4.88
CA GLU A 122 23.89 -36.37 5.25
C GLU A 122 24.07 -37.27 4.01
N ARG A 123 23.02 -37.45 3.22
CA ARG A 123 23.07 -38.23 1.98
C ARG A 123 24.07 -37.64 0.98
N ALA A 124 24.10 -36.33 0.80
CA ALA A 124 25.03 -35.66 -0.09
C ALA A 124 26.49 -35.82 0.39
N ARG A 125 26.75 -35.74 1.69
CA ARG A 125 28.09 -36.00 2.29
C ARG A 125 28.53 -37.44 2.06
N ALA A 126 27.61 -38.42 2.22
CA ALA A 126 27.88 -39.81 1.90
C ALA A 126 28.23 -40.04 0.41
N LEU A 127 27.75 -39.19 -0.48
CA LEU A 127 28.06 -39.14 -1.91
C LEU A 127 29.32 -38.28 -2.21
N GLY A 128 30.12 -37.90 -1.19
CA GLY A 128 31.37 -37.17 -1.33
C GLY A 128 31.23 -35.64 -1.53
N LYS A 129 30.04 -35.08 -1.36
CA LYS A 129 29.86 -33.62 -1.45
C LYS A 129 30.24 -32.92 -0.17
N LYS A 130 30.88 -31.75 -0.27
CA LYS A 130 31.15 -30.87 0.88
C LYS A 130 29.91 -30.04 1.17
N VAL A 131 29.26 -30.26 2.30
CA VAL A 131 28.00 -29.59 2.66
C VAL A 131 28.09 -29.02 4.07
N GLU A 132 27.91 -27.72 4.22
CA GLU A 132 27.66 -27.03 5.47
C GLU A 132 26.18 -26.65 5.57
N MET A 133 25.66 -26.56 6.79
CA MET A 133 24.28 -26.14 7.05
C MET A 133 24.25 -25.10 8.16
N VAL A 134 23.46 -24.05 7.96
CA VAL A 134 23.18 -22.98 8.92
C VAL A 134 21.68 -22.84 9.07
N VAL A 135 21.21 -22.98 10.31
CA VAL A 135 19.80 -22.76 10.68
C VAL A 135 19.63 -21.31 11.10
N VAL A 136 18.59 -20.65 10.61
CA VAL A 136 18.26 -19.25 10.92
C VAL A 136 17.01 -19.22 11.80
N SER A 137 17.14 -18.58 12.98
CA SER A 137 16.11 -18.50 14.02
C SER A 137 16.03 -17.07 14.57
N ASP A 138 15.66 -16.15 13.70
CA ASP A 138 15.70 -14.71 13.93
C ASP A 138 14.43 -14.14 14.60
N ASP A 139 13.38 -14.93 14.77
CA ASP A 139 12.14 -14.51 15.41
C ASP A 139 12.31 -14.32 16.92
N ILE A 140 12.02 -13.11 17.40
CA ILE A 140 12.11 -12.77 18.83
C ILE A 140 10.76 -12.71 19.53
N ALA A 141 9.67 -13.13 18.88
CA ALA A 141 8.31 -12.99 19.40
C ALA A 141 8.13 -13.65 20.78
N ILE A 142 8.68 -14.86 20.97
CA ILE A 142 8.57 -15.60 22.24
C ILE A 142 9.92 -15.60 22.94
N PRO A 143 10.08 -14.85 24.03
CA PRO A 143 11.33 -14.84 24.78
C PRO A 143 11.65 -16.22 25.39
N GLY A 144 12.89 -16.68 25.23
CA GLY A 144 13.38 -17.91 25.86
C GLY A 144 12.87 -19.21 25.25
N ILE A 145 12.17 -19.18 24.11
CA ILE A 145 11.76 -20.40 23.40
C ILE A 145 13.01 -21.14 22.88
N ALA A 146 13.03 -22.47 23.06
CA ALA A 146 14.15 -23.31 22.67
C ALA A 146 14.42 -23.31 21.15
N GLN A 147 13.37 -23.13 20.35
CA GLN A 147 13.44 -23.18 18.89
C GLN A 147 12.69 -21.98 18.28
N PRO A 148 13.29 -20.77 18.27
CA PRO A 148 12.69 -19.61 17.60
C PRO A 148 12.53 -19.88 16.10
N ARG A 149 11.45 -19.37 15.50
CA ARG A 149 11.20 -19.53 14.05
C ARG A 149 12.23 -18.76 13.23
N GLY A 150 12.44 -19.18 11.98
CA GLY A 150 13.15 -18.41 10.98
C GLY A 150 12.16 -17.61 10.13
N VAL A 151 12.37 -16.29 10.06
CA VAL A 151 11.48 -15.38 9.33
C VAL A 151 12.30 -14.48 8.38
N ALA A 152 12.01 -13.20 8.26
CA ALA A 152 12.58 -12.34 7.21
C ALA A 152 14.10 -12.05 7.37
N GLY A 153 14.69 -12.22 8.54
CA GLY A 153 16.13 -12.07 8.77
C GLY A 153 16.99 -13.07 7.99
N VAL A 154 16.42 -14.18 7.55
CA VAL A 154 17.10 -15.15 6.65
C VAL A 154 17.65 -14.46 5.39
N LEU A 155 17.03 -13.38 4.93
CA LEU A 155 17.48 -12.66 3.74
C LEU A 155 18.82 -11.93 3.94
N PHE A 156 19.13 -11.48 5.15
CA PHE A 156 20.48 -10.98 5.47
C PHE A 156 21.53 -12.07 5.28
N VAL A 157 21.19 -13.30 5.69
CA VAL A 157 22.08 -14.46 5.55
C VAL A 157 22.27 -14.81 4.07
N HIS A 158 21.18 -14.87 3.29
CA HIS A 158 21.25 -15.11 1.84
C HIS A 158 22.17 -14.10 1.14
N LYS A 159 21.99 -12.82 1.44
CA LYS A 159 22.70 -11.73 0.78
C LYS A 159 24.18 -11.71 1.11
N ILE A 160 24.53 -11.88 2.40
CA ILE A 160 25.93 -11.83 2.84
C ILE A 160 26.68 -13.10 2.43
N ALA A 161 26.07 -14.29 2.58
CA ALA A 161 26.67 -15.54 2.14
C ALA A 161 26.82 -15.58 0.61
N GLY A 162 25.80 -15.15 -0.15
CA GLY A 162 25.84 -15.06 -1.60
C GLY A 162 26.92 -14.10 -2.11
N TYR A 163 27.10 -12.96 -1.47
CA TYR A 163 28.19 -12.02 -1.79
C TYR A 163 29.57 -12.66 -1.60
N LEU A 164 29.80 -13.32 -0.45
CA LEU A 164 31.09 -13.96 -0.17
C LEU A 164 31.39 -15.11 -1.12
N ALA A 165 30.38 -15.93 -1.45
CA ALA A 165 30.49 -17.00 -2.42
C ALA A 165 30.83 -16.46 -3.82
N GLU A 166 30.19 -15.36 -4.26
CA GLU A 166 30.53 -14.71 -5.53
C GLU A 166 31.96 -14.14 -5.55
N LYS A 167 32.48 -13.71 -4.40
CA LYS A 167 33.88 -13.26 -4.26
C LYS A 167 34.89 -14.40 -4.19
N GLY A 168 34.44 -15.66 -4.22
CA GLY A 168 35.30 -16.84 -4.21
C GLY A 168 35.79 -17.24 -2.80
N ALA A 169 35.12 -16.80 -1.74
CA ALA A 169 35.43 -17.25 -0.40
C ALA A 169 35.19 -18.77 -0.27
N ASN A 170 35.98 -19.47 0.52
CA ASN A 170 35.84 -20.90 0.78
C ASN A 170 34.62 -21.21 1.64
N LEU A 171 34.17 -22.46 1.65
CA LEU A 171 32.97 -22.92 2.34
C LEU A 171 32.98 -22.59 3.84
N ALA A 172 34.13 -22.79 4.53
CA ALA A 172 34.24 -22.51 5.95
C ALA A 172 34.04 -21.01 6.26
N THR A 173 34.61 -20.13 5.45
CA THR A 173 34.47 -18.66 5.59
C THR A 173 33.00 -18.24 5.33
N VAL A 174 32.36 -18.75 4.27
CA VAL A 174 30.97 -18.45 3.96
C VAL A 174 30.04 -18.94 5.07
N ALA A 175 30.25 -20.16 5.57
CA ALA A 175 29.43 -20.74 6.63
C ALA A 175 29.61 -19.99 7.97
N ALA A 176 30.85 -19.60 8.31
CA ALA A 176 31.09 -18.81 9.52
C ALA A 176 30.40 -17.44 9.48
N ALA A 177 30.46 -16.74 8.33
CA ALA A 177 29.76 -15.48 8.14
C ALA A 177 28.25 -15.67 8.23
N ALA A 178 27.69 -16.70 7.59
CA ALA A 178 26.27 -17.03 7.65
C ALA A 178 25.81 -17.27 9.10
N ARG A 179 26.54 -18.07 9.89
CA ARG A 179 26.27 -18.29 11.33
C ARG A 179 26.31 -17.00 12.13
N SER A 180 27.31 -16.14 11.87
CA SER A 180 27.44 -14.85 12.56
C SER A 180 26.27 -13.91 12.25
N VAL A 181 25.79 -13.87 11.00
CA VAL A 181 24.63 -13.06 10.60
C VAL A 181 23.35 -13.62 11.21
N ALA A 182 23.13 -14.94 11.12
CA ALA A 182 21.97 -15.60 11.70
C ALA A 182 21.84 -15.34 13.21
N ALA A 183 22.96 -15.44 13.95
CA ALA A 183 22.98 -15.21 15.39
C ALA A 183 22.75 -13.75 15.81
N LYS A 184 22.92 -12.79 14.91
CA LYS A 184 22.80 -11.34 15.19
C LYS A 184 21.53 -10.72 14.64
N SER A 185 20.86 -11.39 13.72
CA SER A 185 19.60 -10.93 13.15
C SER A 185 18.47 -11.14 14.15
N VAL A 186 17.60 -10.14 14.28
CA VAL A 186 16.35 -10.22 15.07
C VAL A 186 15.19 -9.73 14.23
N THR A 187 14.06 -10.42 14.31
CA THR A 187 12.84 -10.08 13.55
C THR A 187 11.61 -10.15 14.42
N LEU A 188 10.68 -9.24 14.20
CA LEU A 188 9.36 -9.25 14.82
C LEU A 188 8.32 -8.79 13.80
N GLY A 189 7.15 -9.42 13.80
CA GLY A 189 6.02 -9.11 12.94
C GLY A 189 4.77 -8.68 13.69
N ILE A 190 3.89 -7.98 13.01
CA ILE A 190 2.56 -7.60 13.47
C ILE A 190 1.59 -7.66 12.30
N SER A 191 0.34 -8.08 12.56
CA SER A 191 -0.69 -8.12 11.53
C SER A 191 -2.05 -7.67 12.02
N LEU A 192 -2.87 -7.21 11.08
CA LEU A 192 -4.27 -6.82 11.25
C LEU A 192 -5.23 -7.91 10.73
N SER A 193 -4.72 -8.97 10.10
CA SER A 193 -5.51 -10.12 9.67
C SER A 193 -4.66 -11.38 9.54
N SER A 194 -5.30 -12.55 9.60
CA SER A 194 -4.68 -13.82 9.20
C SER A 194 -4.48 -13.89 7.70
N CYS A 195 -3.68 -14.85 7.25
CA CYS A 195 -3.60 -15.25 5.84
C CYS A 195 -4.76 -16.16 5.43
N THR A 196 -5.03 -16.24 4.13
CA THR A 196 -6.07 -17.12 3.56
C THR A 196 -5.43 -18.22 2.73
N LEU A 197 -5.61 -19.47 3.14
CA LEU A 197 -5.15 -20.61 2.35
C LEU A 197 -6.05 -20.83 1.12
N PRO A 198 -5.49 -21.16 -0.06
CA PRO A 198 -6.27 -21.52 -1.23
C PRO A 198 -7.22 -22.69 -0.96
N GLY A 199 -8.52 -22.47 -1.17
CA GLY A 199 -9.58 -23.44 -0.92
C GLY A 199 -10.13 -23.41 0.52
N ALA A 200 -9.58 -22.58 1.42
CA ALA A 200 -10.13 -22.36 2.76
C ALA A 200 -10.90 -21.02 2.85
N GLY A 201 -11.77 -20.91 3.85
CA GLY A 201 -12.34 -19.63 4.26
C GLY A 201 -11.29 -18.76 4.96
N ARG A 202 -11.49 -17.44 4.95
CA ARG A 202 -10.66 -16.52 5.76
C ARG A 202 -11.05 -16.69 7.24
N GLU A 203 -10.05 -16.86 8.08
CA GLU A 203 -10.24 -16.75 9.53
C GLU A 203 -10.11 -15.30 9.97
N ASP A 204 -11.20 -14.71 10.47
CA ASP A 204 -11.19 -13.36 11.07
C ASP A 204 -10.80 -13.46 12.56
N ARG A 205 -9.54 -13.90 12.81
CA ARG A 205 -9.01 -14.10 14.17
C ARG A 205 -8.66 -12.77 14.86
N VAL A 206 -8.35 -11.74 14.11
CA VAL A 206 -7.97 -10.43 14.63
C VAL A 206 -9.21 -9.53 14.66
N PRO A 207 -9.74 -9.17 15.85
CA PRO A 207 -10.91 -8.30 15.96
C PRO A 207 -10.63 -6.88 15.45
N PRO A 208 -11.64 -6.14 14.96
CA PRO A 208 -11.50 -4.73 14.63
C PRO A 208 -10.92 -3.92 15.81
N GLY A 209 -9.96 -3.05 15.53
CA GLY A 209 -9.29 -2.23 16.54
C GLY A 209 -8.17 -2.95 17.29
N GLN A 210 -7.85 -4.18 16.93
CA GLN A 210 -6.72 -4.93 17.48
C GLN A 210 -5.70 -5.32 16.41
N ALA A 211 -4.52 -5.71 16.84
CA ALA A 211 -3.47 -6.26 16.02
C ALA A 211 -2.82 -7.46 16.71
N GLU A 212 -2.38 -8.43 15.96
CA GLU A 212 -1.72 -9.64 16.45
C GLU A 212 -0.20 -9.49 16.33
N LEU A 213 0.51 -9.54 17.46
CA LEU A 213 1.94 -9.37 17.54
C LEU A 213 2.65 -10.73 17.57
N GLY A 214 3.77 -10.85 16.82
CA GLY A 214 4.61 -12.04 16.82
C GLY A 214 3.97 -13.27 16.17
N LEU A 215 3.09 -13.07 15.19
CA LEU A 215 2.48 -14.15 14.44
C LEU A 215 3.48 -14.87 13.54
N GLY A 216 3.17 -16.13 13.20
CA GLY A 216 3.96 -16.91 12.26
C GLY A 216 3.62 -16.64 10.80
N ILE A 217 4.55 -16.96 9.92
CA ILE A 217 4.38 -16.77 8.47
C ILE A 217 3.53 -17.86 7.79
N HIS A 218 3.14 -18.91 8.52
CA HIS A 218 2.19 -19.93 8.05
C HIS A 218 0.78 -19.73 8.66
N GLY A 219 0.50 -18.57 9.22
CA GLY A 219 -0.76 -18.27 9.89
C GLY A 219 -0.85 -18.78 11.34
N GLU A 220 0.27 -19.23 11.96
CA GLU A 220 0.27 -19.60 13.37
C GLU A 220 -0.06 -18.38 14.23
N PRO A 221 -0.83 -18.58 15.33
CA PRO A 221 -1.18 -17.51 16.24
C PRO A 221 0.05 -16.72 16.75
N GLY A 222 -0.11 -15.42 16.88
CA GLY A 222 0.86 -14.56 17.55
C GLY A 222 0.91 -14.80 19.05
N VAL A 223 1.82 -14.10 19.69
CA VAL A 223 2.04 -14.25 21.14
C VAL A 223 1.14 -13.32 21.95
N GLU A 224 0.62 -12.27 21.33
CA GLU A 224 -0.13 -11.25 22.02
C GLU A 224 -1.11 -10.53 21.07
N MET A 225 -2.34 -10.34 21.52
CA MET A 225 -3.30 -9.44 20.89
C MET A 225 -3.19 -8.08 21.55
N ILE A 226 -2.92 -7.04 20.78
CA ILE A 226 -2.73 -5.67 21.27
C ILE A 226 -3.75 -4.72 20.67
N ASP A 227 -4.07 -3.64 21.38
CA ASP A 227 -4.90 -2.56 20.84
C ASP A 227 -4.17 -1.83 19.72
N PHE A 228 -4.82 -1.71 18.57
CA PHE A 228 -4.26 -1.03 17.41
C PHE A 228 -4.71 0.44 17.39
N SER A 229 -3.80 1.33 17.76
CA SER A 229 -4.02 2.79 17.76
C SER A 229 -3.32 3.51 16.61
N GLY A 230 -2.94 2.76 15.57
CA GLY A 230 -2.36 3.29 14.33
C GLY A 230 -0.90 2.90 14.09
N ALA A 231 -0.39 3.30 12.92
CA ALA A 231 0.93 2.90 12.42
C ALA A 231 2.09 3.32 13.36
N LYS A 232 1.97 4.50 14.00
CA LYS A 232 2.99 4.97 14.93
C LYS A 232 3.15 4.03 16.13
N ALA A 233 2.04 3.65 16.77
CA ALA A 233 2.09 2.76 17.92
C ALA A 233 2.64 1.38 17.53
N ALA A 234 2.22 0.83 16.39
CA ALA A 234 2.74 -0.44 15.87
C ALA A 234 4.26 -0.36 15.61
N ALA A 235 4.74 0.71 14.98
CA ALA A 235 6.16 0.90 14.70
C ALA A 235 6.97 1.09 15.99
N ASP A 236 6.47 1.85 16.96
CA ASP A 236 7.13 2.06 18.26
C ASP A 236 7.28 0.74 19.02
N ILE A 237 6.22 -0.08 19.13
CA ILE A 237 6.25 -1.39 19.79
C ILE A 237 7.30 -2.30 19.14
N LEU A 238 7.29 -2.42 17.81
CA LEU A 238 8.27 -3.26 17.12
C LEU A 238 9.69 -2.72 17.30
N CYS A 239 9.87 -1.41 17.17
CA CYS A 239 11.16 -0.75 17.30
C CYS A 239 11.76 -0.99 18.69
N ASP A 240 10.98 -0.78 19.74
CA ASP A 240 11.46 -0.94 21.11
C ASP A 240 11.84 -2.40 21.39
N ARG A 241 10.97 -3.37 21.09
CA ARG A 241 11.25 -4.80 21.29
C ARG A 241 12.44 -5.29 20.47
N LEU A 242 12.60 -4.82 19.23
CA LEU A 242 13.76 -5.16 18.40
C LEU A 242 15.06 -4.59 18.96
N PHE A 243 15.06 -3.32 19.39
CA PHE A 243 16.26 -2.67 19.94
C PHE A 243 16.64 -3.15 21.34
N GLU A 244 15.72 -3.72 22.11
CA GLU A 244 16.00 -4.41 23.37
C GLU A 244 16.77 -5.73 23.15
N ARG A 245 16.50 -6.41 22.02
CA ARG A 245 17.03 -7.76 21.73
C ARG A 245 18.25 -7.74 20.82
N VAL A 246 18.37 -6.77 19.92
CA VAL A 246 19.50 -6.69 19.00
C VAL A 246 20.77 -6.27 19.73
N GLY A 247 21.90 -6.90 19.43
CA GLY A 247 23.19 -6.55 20.02
C GLY A 247 23.59 -5.08 19.76
N LYS A 248 24.31 -4.47 20.69
CA LYS A 248 24.78 -3.07 20.56
C LYS A 248 25.71 -2.88 19.37
N ALA A 249 25.49 -1.84 18.59
CA ALA A 249 26.31 -1.47 17.44
C ALA A 249 26.25 0.04 17.18
N SER A 250 27.19 0.54 16.38
CA SER A 250 27.21 1.95 15.93
C SER A 250 26.14 2.27 14.86
N GLY A 251 25.55 1.25 14.25
CA GLY A 251 24.47 1.37 13.27
C GLY A 251 23.86 0.03 12.91
N TYR A 252 22.66 0.08 12.35
CA TYR A 252 21.86 -1.10 12.03
C TYR A 252 21.33 -1.03 10.59
N ALA A 253 21.18 -2.21 9.98
CA ALA A 253 20.31 -2.38 8.82
C ALA A 253 18.89 -2.70 9.31
N LEU A 254 17.90 -2.00 8.77
CA LEU A 254 16.48 -2.31 8.91
C LEU A 254 15.99 -2.95 7.60
N LEU A 255 15.44 -4.15 7.69
CA LEU A 255 14.67 -4.76 6.61
C LEU A 255 13.19 -4.63 6.98
N LEU A 256 12.42 -3.90 6.15
CA LEU A 256 11.00 -3.68 6.35
C LEU A 256 10.22 -4.48 5.31
N ASN A 257 9.58 -5.54 5.76
CA ASN A 257 8.94 -6.56 4.95
C ASN A 257 7.42 -6.48 5.01
N ASN A 258 6.77 -6.47 3.87
CA ASN A 258 5.32 -6.60 3.71
C ASN A 258 4.94 -8.07 3.73
N LEU A 259 3.96 -8.46 4.56
CA LEU A 259 3.50 -9.84 4.70
C LEU A 259 2.52 -10.28 3.62
N GLY A 260 2.11 -9.39 2.70
CA GLY A 260 1.32 -9.78 1.52
C GLY A 260 0.36 -8.71 1.04
N SER A 261 -0.60 -8.29 1.86
CA SER A 261 -1.66 -7.37 1.44
C SER A 261 -1.60 -5.97 2.07
N THR A 262 -0.55 -5.63 2.81
CA THR A 262 -0.38 -4.26 3.32
C THR A 262 -0.12 -3.30 2.17
N MET A 263 -0.94 -2.26 2.04
CA MET A 263 -0.85 -1.30 0.94
C MET A 263 0.49 -0.56 0.93
N LEU A 264 0.95 -0.17 -0.25
CA LEU A 264 2.20 0.61 -0.39
C LEU A 264 2.15 1.94 0.37
N LEU A 265 0.97 2.56 0.48
CA LEU A 265 0.76 3.76 1.31
C LEU A 265 1.04 3.47 2.79
N GLU A 266 0.49 2.39 3.34
CA GLU A 266 0.73 1.98 4.72
C GLU A 266 2.21 1.68 4.97
N MET A 267 2.84 0.92 4.07
CA MET A 267 4.28 0.63 4.15
C MET A 267 5.13 1.91 4.11
N GLY A 268 4.72 2.93 3.36
CA GLY A 268 5.36 4.25 3.36
C GLY A 268 5.23 4.96 4.71
N VAL A 269 4.05 4.91 5.34
CA VAL A 269 3.82 5.46 6.69
C VAL A 269 4.67 4.72 7.71
N LEU A 270 4.68 3.39 7.70
CA LEU A 270 5.49 2.58 8.61
C LEU A 270 6.99 2.89 8.49
N ALA A 271 7.51 3.00 7.26
CA ALA A 271 8.91 3.38 7.05
C ALA A 271 9.22 4.76 7.66
N ASN A 272 8.30 5.74 7.51
CA ASN A 272 8.45 7.05 8.14
C ASN A 272 8.48 6.96 9.67
N GLU A 273 7.57 6.18 10.27
CA GLU A 273 7.50 6.04 11.72
C GLU A 273 8.75 5.35 12.29
N PHE A 274 9.22 4.25 11.68
CA PHE A 274 10.48 3.60 12.08
C PHE A 274 11.67 4.56 12.03
N LEU A 275 11.84 5.31 10.93
CA LEU A 275 12.98 6.21 10.74
C LEU A 275 12.89 7.48 11.60
N SER A 276 11.69 7.88 12.00
CA SER A 276 11.43 9.03 12.86
C SER A 276 11.46 8.68 14.36
N SER A 277 11.44 7.40 14.71
CA SER A 277 11.46 6.93 16.10
C SER A 277 12.76 7.34 16.83
N ALA A 278 12.76 7.23 18.16
CA ALA A 278 13.93 7.52 18.98
C ALA A 278 15.16 6.71 18.55
N ASN A 279 14.95 5.45 18.15
CA ASN A 279 15.97 4.55 17.66
C ASN A 279 16.28 4.69 16.16
N GLY A 280 15.43 5.39 15.40
CA GLY A 280 15.55 5.54 13.94
C GLY A 280 16.87 6.14 13.46
N ARG A 281 17.48 7.03 14.25
CA ARG A 281 18.80 7.62 13.96
C ARG A 281 19.95 6.59 13.92
N LYS A 282 19.75 5.42 14.54
CA LYS A 282 20.70 4.32 14.54
C LYS A 282 20.62 3.47 13.27
N ILE A 283 19.54 3.58 12.50
CA ILE A 283 19.37 2.89 11.22
C ILE A 283 20.22 3.59 10.17
N LYS A 284 21.20 2.86 9.62
CA LYS A 284 22.13 3.36 8.59
C LYS A 284 21.81 2.86 7.20
N LEU A 285 21.15 1.70 7.12
CA LEU A 285 20.64 1.13 5.87
C LEU A 285 19.17 0.71 6.07
N ILE A 286 18.34 0.98 5.09
CA ILE A 286 16.98 0.43 4.97
C ILE A 286 16.89 -0.42 3.71
N ILE A 287 16.33 -1.62 3.84
CA ILE A 287 16.00 -2.57 2.78
C ILE A 287 14.47 -2.66 2.73
N GLY A 288 13.89 -2.36 1.61
CA GLY A 288 12.45 -2.18 1.50
C GLY A 288 12.01 -0.72 1.78
N PRO A 289 10.70 -0.51 2.11
CA PRO A 289 9.65 -1.53 2.27
C PRO A 289 9.34 -2.28 0.97
N SER A 290 9.15 -3.60 1.07
CA SER A 290 8.85 -4.45 -0.09
C SER A 290 8.23 -5.79 0.34
N LEU A 291 7.63 -6.51 -0.59
CA LEU A 291 7.32 -7.93 -0.47
C LEU A 291 8.64 -8.71 -0.55
N MET A 292 9.00 -9.46 0.47
CA MET A 292 10.24 -10.24 0.52
C MET A 292 10.05 -11.64 1.12
N VAL A 293 9.42 -11.75 2.28
CA VAL A 293 8.96 -13.00 2.89
C VAL A 293 7.50 -12.79 3.27
N THR A 294 6.59 -13.23 2.42
CA THR A 294 5.15 -13.01 2.62
C THR A 294 4.51 -14.16 3.40
N SER A 295 3.26 -14.00 3.73
CA SER A 295 2.37 -15.04 4.23
C SER A 295 1.05 -14.96 3.47
N LEU A 296 1.09 -15.33 2.18
CA LEU A 296 -0.03 -15.19 1.24
C LEU A 296 -0.58 -13.74 1.24
N ASP A 297 -1.86 -13.57 1.61
CA ASP A 297 -2.58 -12.29 1.62
C ASP A 297 -2.65 -11.64 3.02
N MET A 298 -1.74 -11.96 3.93
CA MET A 298 -1.74 -11.42 5.28
C MET A 298 -1.58 -9.90 5.29
N HIS A 299 -2.51 -9.19 5.95
CA HIS A 299 -2.41 -7.75 6.16
C HIS A 299 -1.54 -7.48 7.39
N GLY A 300 -0.26 -7.32 7.16
CA GLY A 300 0.73 -7.11 8.21
C GLY A 300 2.11 -6.79 7.64
N PHE A 301 3.04 -6.58 8.53
CA PHE A 301 4.44 -6.34 8.18
C PHE A 301 5.36 -6.95 9.23
N SER A 302 6.62 -7.17 8.86
CA SER A 302 7.68 -7.50 9.80
C SER A 302 8.87 -6.56 9.62
N ALA A 303 9.59 -6.34 10.71
CA ALA A 303 10.83 -5.59 10.73
C ALA A 303 11.97 -6.47 11.24
N SER A 304 13.09 -6.47 10.52
CA SER A 304 14.30 -7.18 10.94
C SER A 304 15.45 -6.21 11.14
N LEU A 305 16.22 -6.39 12.19
CA LEU A 305 17.44 -5.63 12.45
C LEU A 305 18.69 -6.52 12.37
N LEU A 306 19.75 -5.97 11.78
CA LEU A 306 21.09 -6.54 11.80
C LEU A 306 22.09 -5.46 12.24
N PRO A 307 22.91 -5.70 13.31
CA PRO A 307 24.03 -4.82 13.65
C PRO A 307 25.03 -4.75 12.49
N LEU A 308 25.40 -3.53 12.08
CA LEU A 308 26.26 -3.32 10.93
C LEU A 308 27.74 -3.33 11.31
N THR A 309 28.51 -4.07 10.52
CA THR A 309 29.97 -3.94 10.39
C THR A 309 30.30 -3.37 9.03
N ARG A 310 31.53 -2.93 8.81
CA ARG A 310 31.98 -2.46 7.49
C ARG A 310 31.81 -3.52 6.40
N ASP A 311 32.10 -4.77 6.72
CA ASP A 311 31.97 -5.90 5.78
C ASP A 311 30.50 -6.19 5.45
N TYR A 312 29.61 -6.10 6.45
CA TYR A 312 28.17 -6.27 6.21
C TYR A 312 27.60 -5.16 5.34
N ILE A 313 28.01 -3.91 5.55
CA ILE A 313 27.61 -2.79 4.67
C ILE A 313 28.04 -3.09 3.24
N THR A 314 29.30 -3.47 3.03
CA THR A 314 29.84 -3.81 1.71
C THR A 314 29.06 -4.95 1.05
N ALA A 315 28.80 -6.03 1.81
CA ALA A 315 28.07 -7.17 1.30
C ALA A 315 26.60 -6.84 0.97
N LEU A 316 25.90 -6.13 1.87
CA LEU A 316 24.49 -5.77 1.70
C LEU A 316 24.28 -4.84 0.49
N THR A 317 25.16 -3.86 0.29
CA THR A 317 25.06 -2.87 -0.80
C THR A 317 25.63 -3.34 -2.14
N ALA A 318 26.33 -4.49 -2.17
CA ALA A 318 26.85 -5.05 -3.40
C ALA A 318 25.71 -5.42 -4.38
N PRO A 319 25.87 -5.17 -5.69
CA PRO A 319 24.87 -5.51 -6.69
C PRO A 319 24.52 -7.00 -6.71
N VAL A 320 23.26 -7.30 -7.06
CA VAL A 320 22.74 -8.65 -7.24
C VAL A 320 21.90 -8.75 -8.51
N ALA A 321 21.74 -9.95 -9.06
CA ALA A 321 20.87 -10.21 -10.19
C ALA A 321 19.38 -10.32 -9.79
N PRO A 322 19.01 -10.97 -8.67
CA PRO A 322 17.60 -11.10 -8.26
C PRO A 322 16.91 -9.75 -8.07
N ARG A 323 15.83 -9.51 -8.83
CA ARG A 323 15.03 -8.28 -8.74
C ARG A 323 14.22 -8.20 -7.46
N ALA A 324 13.94 -9.32 -6.81
CA ALA A 324 13.22 -9.38 -5.55
C ALA A 324 14.00 -8.76 -4.37
N TRP A 325 15.32 -8.63 -4.48
CA TRP A 325 16.12 -7.94 -3.47
C TRP A 325 16.09 -6.42 -3.72
N PRO A 326 15.41 -5.63 -2.87
CA PRO A 326 15.43 -4.18 -2.99
C PRO A 326 16.82 -3.67 -2.61
N SER A 327 17.38 -2.79 -3.45
CA SER A 327 18.69 -2.19 -3.17
C SER A 327 18.66 -1.44 -1.85
N PRO A 328 19.57 -1.74 -0.89
CA PRO A 328 19.66 -1.02 0.37
C PRO A 328 19.92 0.48 0.15
N ARG A 329 19.29 1.32 0.97
CA ARG A 329 19.43 2.78 0.91
C ARG A 329 19.82 3.34 2.27
N THR A 330 20.64 4.39 2.26
CA THR A 330 20.83 5.22 3.45
C THR A 330 19.59 6.09 3.64
N PRO A 331 18.97 6.11 4.84
CA PRO A 331 17.82 6.96 5.09
C PRO A 331 18.13 8.44 4.80
N ALA A 332 17.29 9.06 3.98
CA ALA A 332 17.46 10.47 3.60
C ALA A 332 16.84 11.40 4.65
N ARG A 333 17.42 12.59 4.82
CA ARG A 333 16.77 13.67 5.57
C ARG A 333 15.68 14.29 4.71
N LEU A 334 14.49 14.50 5.30
CA LEU A 334 13.39 15.17 4.61
C LEU A 334 13.78 16.63 4.32
N LYS A 335 13.79 16.99 3.03
CA LYS A 335 13.98 18.37 2.59
C LYS A 335 12.64 18.93 2.12
N ARG A 336 12.17 20.01 2.74
CA ARG A 336 10.95 20.71 2.34
C ARG A 336 11.31 22.05 1.72
N LEU A 337 10.82 22.29 0.52
CA LEU A 337 10.94 23.59 -0.14
C LEU A 337 9.85 24.53 0.37
N LYS A 338 10.14 25.83 0.40
CA LYS A 338 9.13 26.85 0.71
C LYS A 338 8.16 26.98 -0.47
N LEU A 339 6.86 27.09 -0.17
CA LEU A 339 5.88 27.41 -1.20
C LEU A 339 6.17 28.78 -1.83
N PRO A 340 6.01 28.92 -3.15
CA PRO A 340 6.01 30.21 -3.82
C PRO A 340 5.01 31.18 -3.17
N LYS A 341 5.34 32.47 -3.11
CA LYS A 341 4.48 33.46 -2.44
C LYS A 341 3.12 33.60 -3.12
N GLU A 342 3.09 33.42 -4.42
CA GLU A 342 1.91 33.53 -5.30
C GLU A 342 0.86 32.43 -5.01
N VAL A 343 1.26 31.31 -4.43
CA VAL A 343 0.35 30.20 -4.01
C VAL A 343 -0.31 30.50 -2.67
N LYS A 344 0.20 31.48 -1.92
CA LYS A 344 -0.43 31.90 -0.67
C LYS A 344 -1.67 32.71 -0.97
N SER A 345 -2.83 32.24 -0.54
CA SER A 345 -4.10 32.97 -0.63
C SER A 345 -3.93 34.36 -0.01
N THR A 346 -4.29 35.42 -0.73
CA THR A 346 -4.50 36.73 -0.15
C THR A 346 -5.78 36.70 0.65
N ALA A 347 -5.69 36.53 1.95
CA ALA A 347 -6.86 36.56 2.82
C ALA A 347 -7.57 37.90 2.69
N SER A 348 -8.81 37.89 2.24
CA SER A 348 -9.67 39.07 2.27
C SER A 348 -9.93 39.51 3.72
N LYS A 349 -10.09 40.80 3.97
CA LYS A 349 -10.41 41.31 5.31
C LYS A 349 -11.79 40.78 5.74
N PRO A 350 -11.93 40.14 6.88
CA PRO A 350 -13.22 39.71 7.39
C PRO A 350 -14.19 40.89 7.53
N SER A 351 -15.45 40.68 7.22
CA SER A 351 -16.53 41.65 7.45
C SER A 351 -17.80 40.95 7.91
N ARG A 352 -18.70 41.67 8.56
CA ARG A 352 -19.91 41.11 9.17
C ARG A 352 -21.14 41.36 8.33
N ASN A 353 -21.91 40.30 8.09
CA ASN A 353 -23.27 40.31 7.55
C ASN A 353 -23.98 39.07 8.11
N ASP A 354 -24.86 39.29 9.11
CA ASP A 354 -25.50 38.20 9.84
C ASP A 354 -26.46 37.38 8.98
N ALA A 355 -27.12 38.00 8.00
CA ALA A 355 -27.99 37.31 7.07
C ALA A 355 -27.19 36.38 6.14
N ALA A 356 -26.08 36.86 5.58
CA ALA A 356 -25.18 36.03 4.77
C ALA A 356 -24.56 34.90 5.59
N ALA A 357 -24.16 35.18 6.83
CA ALA A 357 -23.63 34.15 7.73
C ALA A 357 -24.66 33.04 8.00
N ALA A 358 -25.89 33.42 8.35
CA ALA A 358 -26.97 32.46 8.62
C ALA A 358 -27.30 31.62 7.37
N PHE A 359 -27.37 32.25 6.19
CA PHE A 359 -27.63 31.57 4.92
C PHE A 359 -26.53 30.52 4.60
N ILE A 360 -25.26 30.91 4.69
CA ILE A 360 -24.12 30.01 4.45
C ILE A 360 -24.08 28.89 5.48
N ALA A 361 -24.31 29.21 6.76
CA ALA A 361 -24.32 28.19 7.82
C ALA A 361 -25.43 27.15 7.56
N LYS A 362 -26.67 27.59 7.26
CA LYS A 362 -27.78 26.71 6.89
C LYS A 362 -27.45 25.86 5.67
N SER A 363 -26.87 26.45 4.63
CA SER A 363 -26.45 25.72 3.42
C SER A 363 -25.44 24.62 3.74
N CYS A 364 -24.44 24.92 4.57
CA CYS A 364 -23.45 23.94 5.00
C CYS A 364 -24.06 22.79 5.82
N ASP A 365 -24.99 23.10 6.74
CA ASP A 365 -25.66 22.08 7.55
C ASP A 365 -26.50 21.13 6.70
N LEU A 366 -27.25 21.67 5.71
CA LEU A 366 -28.01 20.87 4.77
C LEU A 366 -27.09 19.94 3.95
N LEU A 367 -25.99 20.46 3.40
CA LEU A 367 -25.06 19.67 2.60
C LEU A 367 -24.34 18.58 3.42
N MET A 368 -23.96 18.87 4.67
CA MET A 368 -23.37 17.88 5.57
C MET A 368 -24.35 16.76 5.93
N ALA A 369 -25.62 17.06 6.11
CA ALA A 369 -26.65 16.07 6.40
C ALA A 369 -26.89 15.08 5.26
N LEU A 370 -26.52 15.43 4.03
CA LEU A 370 -26.70 14.59 2.84
C LEU A 370 -25.54 13.58 2.61
N GLU A 371 -24.47 13.60 3.42
CA GLU A 371 -23.25 12.81 3.18
C GLU A 371 -23.52 11.33 2.91
N THR A 372 -24.30 10.68 3.78
CA THR A 372 -24.61 9.25 3.66
C THR A 372 -25.49 8.93 2.45
N GLU A 373 -26.52 9.75 2.20
CA GLU A 373 -27.43 9.57 1.06
C GLU A 373 -26.68 9.67 -0.27
N LEU A 374 -25.86 10.70 -0.42
CA LEU A 374 -25.10 10.94 -1.66
C LEU A 374 -24.00 9.90 -1.88
N ASN A 375 -23.32 9.43 -0.84
CA ASN A 375 -22.34 8.35 -0.96
C ASN A 375 -23.01 7.03 -1.39
N ALA A 376 -24.17 6.71 -0.82
CA ALA A 376 -24.92 5.51 -1.20
C ALA A 376 -25.44 5.54 -2.64
N LEU A 377 -25.77 6.73 -3.15
CA LEU A 377 -26.13 6.91 -4.57
C LEU A 377 -24.90 6.81 -5.47
N ASP A 378 -23.83 7.48 -5.09
CA ASP A 378 -22.60 7.51 -5.86
C ASP A 378 -21.93 6.14 -5.95
N ALA A 379 -22.02 5.32 -4.92
CA ALA A 379 -21.55 3.93 -4.95
C ALA A 379 -22.22 3.05 -6.03
N LYS A 380 -23.38 3.47 -6.56
CA LYS A 380 -24.07 2.77 -7.65
C LYS A 380 -23.61 3.23 -9.04
N VAL A 381 -23.12 4.47 -9.15
CA VAL A 381 -22.85 5.14 -10.43
C VAL A 381 -21.50 5.84 -10.51
N GLY A 382 -20.68 5.72 -9.48
CA GLY A 382 -19.36 6.33 -9.33
C GLY A 382 -18.48 5.52 -8.37
N ASP A 383 -17.71 6.21 -7.55
CA ASP A 383 -16.78 5.61 -6.56
C ASP A 383 -17.21 5.78 -5.09
N GLY A 384 -18.40 6.31 -4.85
CA GLY A 384 -19.03 6.36 -3.52
C GLY A 384 -18.54 7.50 -2.62
N ASP A 385 -17.89 8.54 -3.15
CA ASP A 385 -17.27 9.61 -2.35
C ASP A 385 -17.89 11.00 -2.52
N THR A 386 -18.89 11.18 -3.39
CA THR A 386 -19.51 12.48 -3.68
C THR A 386 -20.05 13.16 -2.42
N GLY A 387 -20.73 12.41 -1.55
CA GLY A 387 -21.24 12.94 -0.28
C GLY A 387 -20.15 13.42 0.65
N SER A 388 -19.10 12.62 0.84
CA SER A 388 -17.94 12.96 1.68
C SER A 388 -17.18 14.18 1.14
N THR A 389 -17.05 14.29 -0.17
CA THR A 389 -16.42 15.43 -0.84
C THR A 389 -17.21 16.72 -0.59
N ILE A 390 -18.53 16.71 -0.80
CA ILE A 390 -19.42 17.86 -0.56
C ILE A 390 -19.42 18.23 0.94
N ALA A 391 -19.56 17.26 1.83
CA ALA A 391 -19.58 17.51 3.28
C ALA A 391 -18.25 18.08 3.79
N THR A 392 -17.12 17.66 3.21
CA THR A 392 -15.79 18.21 3.53
C THR A 392 -15.68 19.68 3.13
N GLY A 393 -16.14 20.05 1.94
CA GLY A 393 -16.24 21.45 1.51
C GLY A 393 -17.13 22.29 2.43
N ALA A 394 -18.30 21.76 2.77
CA ALA A 394 -19.25 22.42 3.67
C ALA A 394 -18.68 22.60 5.10
N ARG A 395 -18.03 21.59 5.67
CA ARG A 395 -17.34 21.68 6.95
C ARG A 395 -16.24 22.75 6.93
N SER A 396 -15.44 22.76 5.88
CA SER A 396 -14.38 23.76 5.69
C SER A 396 -14.93 25.17 5.63
N LEU A 397 -15.97 25.41 4.80
CA LEU A 397 -16.60 26.71 4.69
C LEU A 397 -17.22 27.17 6.01
N LYS A 398 -17.94 26.31 6.70
CA LYS A 398 -18.56 26.61 8.01
C LYS A 398 -17.51 26.95 9.08
N SER A 399 -16.39 26.25 9.12
CA SER A 399 -15.32 26.50 10.09
C SER A 399 -14.58 27.83 9.86
N HIS A 400 -14.65 28.37 8.63
CA HIS A 400 -14.04 29.66 8.29
C HIS A 400 -15.04 30.84 8.26
N LEU A 401 -16.31 30.60 8.59
CA LEU A 401 -17.38 31.59 8.42
C LEU A 401 -17.07 32.96 9.06
N SER A 402 -16.50 32.97 10.27
CA SER A 402 -16.10 34.20 10.98
C SER A 402 -14.93 34.97 10.34
N LYS A 403 -14.21 34.33 9.41
CA LYS A 403 -13.06 34.90 8.71
C LYS A 403 -13.39 35.38 7.30
N LEU A 404 -14.64 35.16 6.85
CA LEU A 404 -15.10 35.53 5.52
C LEU A 404 -15.45 37.02 5.41
N PRO A 405 -15.29 37.64 4.22
CA PRO A 405 -15.70 39.01 3.95
C PRO A 405 -17.20 39.07 3.63
N LEU A 406 -18.07 38.77 4.61
CA LEU A 406 -19.50 38.55 4.44
C LEU A 406 -20.29 39.75 3.92
N ALA A 407 -19.79 40.97 4.11
CA ALA A 407 -20.45 42.21 3.62
C ALA A 407 -20.00 42.61 2.19
N ASP A 408 -19.04 41.92 1.61
CA ASP A 408 -18.53 42.18 0.26
C ASP A 408 -18.70 40.94 -0.63
N ASN A 409 -19.80 40.85 -1.35
CA ASN A 409 -20.16 39.71 -2.16
C ASN A 409 -19.08 39.26 -3.17
N PRO A 410 -18.41 40.16 -3.92
CA PRO A 410 -17.32 39.75 -4.81
C PRO A 410 -16.18 39.03 -4.09
N SER A 411 -15.71 39.59 -2.96
CA SER A 411 -14.64 38.99 -2.16
C SER A 411 -15.11 37.72 -1.42
N LEU A 412 -16.38 37.66 -1.05
CA LEU A 412 -17.00 36.47 -0.46
C LEU A 412 -16.98 35.30 -1.42
N LEU A 413 -17.45 35.47 -2.67
CA LEU A 413 -17.42 34.42 -3.68
C LEU A 413 -15.99 33.98 -4.03
N ALA A 414 -15.04 34.92 -4.10
CA ALA A 414 -13.62 34.59 -4.29
C ALA A 414 -13.07 33.75 -3.11
N SER A 415 -13.44 34.09 -1.86
CA SER A 415 -13.04 33.34 -0.69
C SER A 415 -13.66 31.93 -0.63
N ILE A 416 -14.94 31.80 -1.02
CA ILE A 416 -15.62 30.51 -1.17
C ILE A 416 -14.91 29.66 -2.22
N SER A 417 -14.60 30.25 -3.39
CA SER A 417 -13.83 29.59 -4.45
C SER A 417 -12.51 29.02 -3.92
N ASP A 418 -11.73 29.82 -3.23
CA ASP A 418 -10.44 29.43 -2.64
C ASP A 418 -10.59 28.29 -1.62
N LEU A 419 -11.59 28.34 -0.75
CA LEU A 419 -11.85 27.32 0.25
C LEU A 419 -12.27 26.00 -0.38
N LEU A 420 -13.23 26.04 -1.32
CA LEU A 420 -13.70 24.82 -1.99
C LEU A 420 -12.59 24.17 -2.83
N GLY A 421 -11.84 24.95 -3.59
CA GLY A 421 -10.71 24.45 -4.38
C GLY A 421 -9.59 23.79 -3.55
N LYS A 422 -9.46 24.18 -2.26
CA LYS A 422 -8.47 23.61 -1.34
C LYS A 422 -8.98 22.43 -0.51
N SER A 423 -10.28 22.41 -0.19
CA SER A 423 -10.86 21.44 0.75
C SER A 423 -11.65 20.33 0.09
N MET A 424 -12.25 20.58 -1.07
CA MET A 424 -12.96 19.55 -1.81
C MET A 424 -12.00 18.83 -2.76
N GLY A 425 -11.95 17.51 -2.66
CA GLY A 425 -11.21 16.67 -3.59
C GLY A 425 -11.92 16.53 -4.95
N GLY A 426 -11.20 15.97 -5.92
CA GLY A 426 -11.77 15.62 -7.22
C GLY A 426 -12.14 16.81 -8.11
N SER A 427 -12.86 16.51 -9.20
CA SER A 427 -13.29 17.51 -10.19
C SER A 427 -14.37 18.47 -9.67
N SER A 428 -15.27 17.99 -8.81
CA SER A 428 -16.40 18.78 -8.31
C SER A 428 -15.93 20.02 -7.52
N GLY A 429 -14.90 19.88 -6.67
CA GLY A 429 -14.36 21.00 -5.92
C GLY A 429 -13.74 22.08 -6.82
N VAL A 430 -12.99 21.67 -7.83
CA VAL A 430 -12.36 22.59 -8.79
C VAL A 430 -13.42 23.28 -9.65
N LEU A 431 -14.44 22.55 -10.11
CA LEU A 431 -15.51 23.11 -10.92
C LEU A 431 -16.34 24.14 -10.14
N LEU A 432 -16.70 23.85 -8.89
CA LEU A 432 -17.36 24.82 -8.02
C LEU A 432 -16.46 26.03 -7.72
N ALA A 433 -15.18 25.81 -7.51
CA ALA A 433 -14.24 26.91 -7.34
C ALA A 433 -14.17 27.82 -8.55
N ILE A 434 -14.16 27.26 -9.78
CA ILE A 434 -14.22 28.02 -11.05
C ILE A 434 -15.53 28.83 -11.12
N MET A 435 -16.67 28.20 -10.81
CA MET A 435 -17.97 28.84 -10.81
C MET A 435 -18.00 30.07 -9.88
N PHE A 436 -17.57 29.90 -8.61
CA PHE A 436 -17.59 30.98 -7.63
C PHE A 436 -16.56 32.07 -7.94
N ALA A 437 -15.38 31.70 -8.47
CA ALA A 437 -14.40 32.69 -8.92
C ALA A 437 -14.95 33.58 -10.04
N ALA A 438 -15.52 32.98 -11.07
CA ALA A 438 -16.11 33.70 -12.21
C ALA A 438 -17.33 34.54 -11.78
N ALA A 439 -18.18 34.01 -10.91
CA ALA A 439 -19.30 34.77 -10.35
C ALA A 439 -18.81 36.00 -9.54
N GLY A 440 -17.75 35.84 -8.75
CA GLY A 440 -17.13 36.96 -8.03
C GLY A 440 -16.58 38.05 -8.96
N GLN A 441 -16.01 37.66 -10.10
CA GLN A 441 -15.54 38.60 -11.13
C GLN A 441 -16.72 39.33 -11.80
N ALA A 442 -17.79 38.61 -12.12
CA ALA A 442 -18.98 39.20 -12.71
C ALA A 442 -19.66 40.23 -11.78
N LEU A 443 -19.72 39.94 -10.46
CA LEU A 443 -20.20 40.91 -9.47
C LEU A 443 -19.34 42.18 -9.43
N LYS A 444 -18.03 42.10 -9.58
CA LYS A 444 -17.14 43.28 -9.68
C LYS A 444 -17.48 44.12 -10.91
N ALA A 445 -17.94 43.51 -11.97
CA ALA A 445 -18.42 44.20 -13.19
C ALA A 445 -19.82 44.81 -13.05
N GLY A 446 -20.49 44.70 -11.90
CA GLY A 446 -21.75 45.37 -11.56
C GLY A 446 -23.02 44.62 -11.94
N VAL A 447 -22.95 43.31 -12.30
CA VAL A 447 -24.15 42.51 -12.56
C VAL A 447 -24.79 42.04 -11.24
N SER A 448 -26.09 41.71 -11.28
CA SER A 448 -26.81 41.17 -10.11
C SER A 448 -26.27 39.81 -9.66
N LEU A 449 -26.46 39.44 -8.39
CA LEU A 449 -25.97 38.14 -7.86
C LEU A 449 -26.50 36.92 -8.63
N PRO A 450 -27.80 36.83 -9.02
CA PRO A 450 -28.28 35.73 -9.86
C PRO A 450 -27.60 35.67 -11.24
N ALA A 451 -27.43 36.81 -11.89
CA ALA A 451 -26.75 36.89 -13.20
C ALA A 451 -25.25 36.53 -13.07
N ALA A 452 -24.61 36.93 -11.97
CA ALA A 452 -23.21 36.56 -11.70
C ALA A 452 -23.04 35.05 -11.47
N LEU A 453 -23.95 34.42 -10.72
CA LEU A 453 -23.94 32.96 -10.53
C LEU A 453 -24.17 32.22 -11.86
N GLN A 454 -25.01 32.74 -12.72
CA GLN A 454 -25.22 32.21 -14.08
C GLN A 454 -23.96 32.32 -14.94
N ALA A 455 -23.29 33.48 -14.91
CA ALA A 455 -21.97 33.65 -15.58
C ALA A 455 -20.90 32.69 -15.02
N GLY A 456 -20.93 32.45 -13.72
CA GLY A 456 -20.09 31.45 -13.06
C GLY A 456 -20.35 30.03 -13.56
N LEU A 457 -21.63 29.65 -13.72
CA LEU A 457 -22.05 28.38 -14.27
C LEU A 457 -21.55 28.21 -15.72
N GLU A 458 -21.74 29.24 -16.56
CA GLU A 458 -21.24 29.18 -17.95
C GLU A 458 -19.71 28.95 -17.98
N ARG A 459 -18.95 29.62 -17.10
CA ARG A 459 -17.50 29.38 -17.01
C ARG A 459 -17.17 27.96 -16.55
N MET A 460 -17.94 27.43 -15.61
CA MET A 460 -17.80 26.03 -15.17
C MET A 460 -18.08 25.04 -16.31
N LYS A 461 -19.13 25.28 -17.14
CA LYS A 461 -19.46 24.49 -18.32
C LYS A 461 -18.34 24.56 -19.37
N GLU A 462 -17.83 25.77 -19.64
CA GLU A 462 -16.77 26.00 -20.62
C GLU A 462 -15.47 25.25 -20.26
N ILE A 463 -15.03 25.30 -19.00
CA ILE A 463 -13.83 24.63 -18.54
C ILE A 463 -14.03 23.13 -18.33
N GLY A 464 -15.20 22.74 -17.78
CA GLY A 464 -15.53 21.36 -17.47
C GLY A 464 -15.99 20.54 -18.67
N GLY A 465 -16.38 21.19 -19.76
CA GLY A 465 -16.86 20.56 -20.99
C GLY A 465 -18.25 19.92 -20.88
N ALA A 466 -18.90 19.99 -19.72
CA ALA A 466 -20.23 19.41 -19.49
C ALA A 466 -21.34 20.43 -19.74
N LYS A 467 -22.51 19.93 -20.14
CA LYS A 467 -23.73 20.70 -20.40
C LYS A 467 -24.95 20.00 -19.81
N THR A 468 -26.08 20.69 -19.83
CA THR A 468 -27.39 20.06 -19.49
C THR A 468 -27.66 18.85 -20.41
N GLY A 469 -28.08 17.76 -19.82
CA GLY A 469 -28.24 16.45 -20.50
C GLY A 469 -27.02 15.51 -20.32
N ASP A 470 -25.93 15.96 -19.70
CA ASP A 470 -24.73 15.15 -19.49
C ASP A 470 -24.74 14.36 -18.16
N ARG A 471 -25.86 14.42 -17.42
CA ARG A 471 -26.04 13.71 -16.15
C ARG A 471 -25.05 14.16 -15.10
N THR A 472 -25.10 15.44 -14.73
CA THR A 472 -24.24 16.11 -13.76
C THR A 472 -25.02 17.11 -12.90
N MET A 473 -24.35 17.74 -11.92
CA MET A 473 -24.96 18.83 -11.13
C MET A 473 -25.49 19.99 -12.01
N ILE A 474 -25.02 20.15 -13.26
CA ILE A 474 -25.44 21.18 -14.18
C ILE A 474 -26.90 21.02 -14.53
N ASP A 475 -27.41 19.79 -14.63
CA ASP A 475 -28.80 19.48 -14.95
C ASP A 475 -29.78 20.08 -13.92
N ALA A 476 -29.36 20.27 -12.69
CA ALA A 476 -30.10 20.93 -11.63
C ALA A 476 -29.77 22.44 -11.49
N LEU A 477 -28.46 22.80 -11.61
CA LEU A 477 -28.00 24.18 -11.44
C LEU A 477 -28.51 25.11 -12.54
N GLU A 478 -28.46 24.69 -13.82
CA GLU A 478 -28.77 25.56 -14.95
C GLU A 478 -30.22 26.04 -14.92
N PRO A 479 -31.26 25.18 -14.81
CA PRO A 479 -32.64 25.63 -14.77
C PRO A 479 -32.95 26.46 -13.52
N ALA A 480 -32.29 26.16 -12.36
CA ALA A 480 -32.50 26.91 -11.15
C ALA A 480 -31.93 28.33 -11.24
N LEU A 481 -30.68 28.47 -11.70
CA LEU A 481 -30.03 29.77 -11.81
C LEU A 481 -30.67 30.63 -12.90
N ALA A 482 -31.11 30.05 -14.00
CA ALA A 482 -31.87 30.74 -15.03
C ALA A 482 -33.19 31.30 -14.47
N ALA A 483 -33.89 30.53 -13.65
CA ALA A 483 -35.09 30.99 -12.97
C ALA A 483 -34.85 32.18 -12.03
N LEU A 484 -33.80 32.10 -11.21
CA LEU A 484 -33.42 33.19 -10.32
C LEU A 484 -32.97 34.46 -11.06
N ALA A 485 -32.24 34.31 -12.17
CA ALA A 485 -31.83 35.44 -13.01
C ALA A 485 -33.05 36.07 -13.72
N GLY A 486 -34.06 35.28 -14.04
CA GLY A 486 -35.35 35.73 -14.56
C GLY A 486 -36.30 36.29 -13.49
N GLY A 487 -35.87 36.48 -12.24
CA GLY A 487 -36.65 37.10 -11.17
C GLY A 487 -37.69 36.17 -10.51
N LYS A 488 -37.63 34.86 -10.75
CA LYS A 488 -38.50 33.88 -10.07
C LYS A 488 -38.05 33.66 -8.60
N SER A 489 -38.99 33.21 -7.75
CA SER A 489 -38.74 32.90 -6.34
C SER A 489 -37.76 31.74 -6.16
N LEU A 490 -37.14 31.67 -4.99
CA LEU A 490 -36.25 30.54 -4.60
C LEU A 490 -37.00 29.21 -4.66
N SER A 491 -38.27 29.17 -4.22
CA SER A 491 -39.11 27.96 -4.30
C SER A 491 -39.36 27.51 -5.76
N ALA A 492 -39.54 28.44 -6.69
CA ALA A 492 -39.65 28.09 -8.10
C ALA A 492 -38.33 27.56 -8.69
N ALA A 493 -37.19 28.13 -8.27
CA ALA A 493 -35.88 27.64 -8.65
C ALA A 493 -35.59 26.25 -8.06
N ALA A 494 -35.98 25.99 -6.82
CA ALA A 494 -35.86 24.68 -6.18
C ALA A 494 -36.68 23.60 -6.90
N ALA A 495 -37.89 23.92 -7.31
CA ALA A 495 -38.73 23.01 -8.08
C ALA A 495 -38.10 22.65 -9.45
N LEU A 496 -37.50 23.61 -10.12
CA LEU A 496 -36.77 23.36 -11.39
C LEU A 496 -35.48 22.57 -11.19
N ALA A 497 -34.76 22.83 -10.11
CA ALA A 497 -33.58 22.01 -9.74
C ALA A 497 -33.97 20.56 -9.47
N ARG A 498 -35.09 20.34 -8.77
CA ARG A 498 -35.66 19.00 -8.52
C ARG A 498 -36.00 18.30 -9.83
N GLN A 499 -36.70 18.94 -10.73
CA GLN A 499 -37.03 18.38 -12.04
C GLN A 499 -35.77 18.00 -12.82
N GLY A 500 -34.75 18.86 -12.83
CA GLY A 500 -33.47 18.58 -13.45
C GLY A 500 -32.75 17.38 -12.83
N ALA A 501 -32.70 17.31 -11.49
CA ALA A 501 -32.10 16.19 -10.78
C ALA A 501 -32.85 14.87 -11.07
N ASP A 502 -34.17 14.87 -11.01
CA ASP A 502 -34.98 13.68 -11.27
C ASP A 502 -34.87 13.21 -12.73
N ALA A 503 -34.73 14.15 -13.69
CA ALA A 503 -34.49 13.82 -15.08
C ALA A 503 -33.20 13.00 -15.31
N THR A 504 -32.17 13.21 -14.49
CA THR A 504 -30.89 12.45 -14.59
C THR A 504 -31.08 10.95 -14.37
N ALA A 505 -32.12 10.54 -13.60
CA ALA A 505 -32.41 9.12 -13.35
C ALA A 505 -32.90 8.37 -14.62
N TYR A 506 -33.41 9.10 -15.60
CA TYR A 506 -33.88 8.53 -16.87
C TYR A 506 -32.81 8.54 -17.97
N MET A 507 -31.65 9.19 -17.71
CA MET A 507 -30.55 9.24 -18.66
C MET A 507 -29.77 7.91 -18.64
N THR A 508 -29.63 7.29 -19.80
CA THR A 508 -28.91 6.00 -19.95
C THR A 508 -27.42 6.17 -20.24
N ARG A 509 -26.95 7.40 -20.39
CA ARG A 509 -25.55 7.76 -20.60
C ARG A 509 -25.22 9.02 -19.81
N ALA A 510 -23.99 9.10 -19.32
CA ALA A 510 -23.43 10.32 -18.79
C ALA A 510 -22.44 10.91 -19.80
N GLY A 511 -22.49 12.22 -20.01
CA GLY A 511 -21.58 12.93 -20.91
C GLY A 511 -20.30 13.39 -20.20
N ALA A 512 -20.32 13.47 -18.86
CA ALA A 512 -19.18 13.90 -18.07
C ALA A 512 -19.15 13.22 -16.70
N GLY A 513 -18.02 13.33 -15.99
CA GLY A 513 -17.81 12.73 -14.66
C GLY A 513 -17.54 11.22 -14.70
N ARG A 514 -17.44 10.60 -13.52
CA ARG A 514 -17.12 9.17 -13.38
C ARG A 514 -18.20 8.25 -13.90
N SER A 515 -19.44 8.70 -13.89
CA SER A 515 -20.57 7.96 -14.45
C SER A 515 -20.45 7.66 -15.96
N THR A 516 -19.52 8.31 -16.68
CA THR A 516 -19.24 8.02 -18.11
C THR A 516 -18.69 6.60 -18.32
N TYR A 517 -18.10 5.99 -17.29
CA TYR A 517 -17.55 4.64 -17.33
C TYR A 517 -18.54 3.57 -16.83
N VAL A 518 -19.78 3.97 -16.50
CA VAL A 518 -20.80 3.09 -15.94
C VAL A 518 -21.77 2.66 -17.05
N SER A 519 -22.16 1.38 -17.06
CA SER A 519 -23.08 0.84 -18.03
C SER A 519 -24.48 1.48 -17.92
N SER A 520 -25.20 1.58 -19.03
CA SER A 520 -26.56 2.13 -19.07
C SER A 520 -27.54 1.41 -18.13
N ALA A 521 -27.33 0.10 -17.91
CA ALA A 521 -28.17 -0.68 -17.00
C ALA A 521 -28.03 -0.21 -15.55
N ASN A 522 -26.82 0.16 -15.13
CA ASN A 522 -26.53 0.63 -13.77
C ASN A 522 -26.93 2.11 -13.55
N LEU A 523 -26.98 2.91 -14.62
CA LEU A 523 -27.38 4.31 -14.53
C LEU A 523 -28.89 4.47 -14.40
N LYS A 524 -29.68 3.57 -15.01
CA LYS A 524 -31.14 3.67 -15.10
C LYS A 524 -31.79 3.63 -13.70
N GLY A 525 -32.65 4.64 -13.44
CA GLY A 525 -33.38 4.75 -12.17
C GLY A 525 -32.60 5.35 -11.01
N VAL A 526 -31.32 5.71 -11.22
CA VAL A 526 -30.48 6.33 -10.19
C VAL A 526 -30.24 7.79 -10.59
N PRO A 527 -30.62 8.79 -9.79
CA PRO A 527 -30.33 10.19 -10.09
C PRO A 527 -28.83 10.47 -9.94
N ASP A 528 -28.33 11.52 -10.61
CA ASP A 528 -26.96 11.99 -10.39
C ASP A 528 -26.81 12.55 -8.97
N PRO A 529 -25.78 12.11 -8.19
CA PRO A 529 -25.59 12.55 -6.81
C PRO A 529 -25.36 14.06 -6.69
N GLY A 530 -24.63 14.66 -7.64
CA GLY A 530 -24.37 16.10 -7.68
C GLY A 530 -25.63 16.92 -7.99
N ALA A 531 -26.43 16.47 -8.94
CA ALA A 531 -27.73 17.10 -9.27
C ALA A 531 -28.69 17.00 -8.08
N LEU A 532 -28.73 15.85 -7.39
CA LEU A 532 -29.56 15.67 -6.21
C LEU A 532 -29.12 16.59 -5.07
N ALA A 533 -27.81 16.74 -4.84
CA ALA A 533 -27.27 17.66 -3.83
C ALA A 533 -27.73 19.10 -4.06
N VAL A 534 -27.72 19.59 -5.31
CA VAL A 534 -28.21 20.91 -5.68
C VAL A 534 -29.70 21.04 -5.40
N ALA A 535 -30.52 20.07 -5.83
CA ALA A 535 -31.95 20.08 -5.60
C ALA A 535 -32.31 20.12 -4.12
N ARG A 536 -31.71 19.23 -3.31
CA ARG A 536 -31.93 19.18 -1.86
C ARG A 536 -31.47 20.44 -1.13
N LEU A 537 -30.34 21.03 -1.53
CA LEU A 537 -29.89 22.29 -0.99
C LEU A 537 -30.92 23.42 -1.22
N LEU A 538 -31.40 23.58 -2.46
CA LEU A 538 -32.34 24.64 -2.81
C LEU A 538 -33.72 24.43 -2.17
N GLU A 539 -34.20 23.20 -2.05
CA GLU A 539 -35.42 22.85 -1.33
C GLU A 539 -35.32 23.20 0.16
N GLY A 540 -34.22 22.88 0.80
CA GLY A 540 -33.99 23.19 2.22
C GLY A 540 -33.78 24.68 2.50
N LEU A 541 -33.45 25.50 1.49
CA LEU A 541 -33.28 26.93 1.61
C LEU A 541 -34.57 27.71 1.26
N ALA A 542 -35.47 27.14 0.47
CA ALA A 542 -36.73 27.72 0.05
C ALA A 542 -37.78 27.71 1.19
#